data_f0714620d98a6d09113e6a3974edc608
#
_entry.id   f0714620d98a6d09113e6a3974edc608
#
_cell.length_a   1.000
_cell.length_b   1.000
_cell.length_c   1.000
_cell.angle_alpha   90.00
_cell.angle_beta   90.00
_cell.angle_gamma   90.00
#
_symmetry.space_group_name_H-M   'P 1'
#
loop_
_entity.id
_entity.type
_entity.pdbx_description
1 polymer ?
#
loop_
_entity_poly.entity_id
_entity_poly.type
_entity_poly.pdbx_seq_one_letter_code
_entity_poly.pdbx_strand_id
1 'polypeptide(L)'
;MNINVKRLNQNALIPQRGSACAAGYDLYANIEEEVTIEPFCVAKIGTGISIEIVDGYFGAVFARSGLATKQGLRPSNCVGVIDSDYRGEIMVSLRNDSAVTRVISPNDRIAQLVILPYQAVEFNEVEELSDTQRGEGGFGSTGVGVTDSEPVFAEQLSLFDEKYTISSDTYTITC
;
A
#
# COMPACT_ATOMS: atom_id res chain seq x y z
N MET A 1 -5.42 -23.95 -4.06
CA MET A 1 -4.87 -23.57 -2.74
C MET A 1 -6.01 -23.20 -1.82
N ASN A 2 -5.99 -23.66 -0.57
CA ASN A 2 -6.95 -23.26 0.45
C ASN A 2 -6.23 -22.43 1.52
N ILE A 3 -6.87 -21.35 1.97
CA ILE A 3 -6.40 -20.48 3.05
C ILE A 3 -7.40 -20.59 4.20
N ASN A 4 -6.91 -20.96 5.37
CA ASN A 4 -7.75 -21.00 6.57
C ASN A 4 -8.01 -19.57 7.04
N VAL A 5 -9.26 -19.27 7.36
CA VAL A 5 -9.70 -17.96 7.87
C VAL A 5 -10.43 -18.15 9.19
N LYS A 6 -10.02 -17.42 10.21
CA LYS A 6 -10.68 -17.36 11.49
C LYS A 6 -11.38 -16.01 11.65
N ARG A 7 -12.69 -16.03 11.92
CA ARG A 7 -13.41 -14.85 12.41
C ARG A 7 -13.06 -14.62 13.87
N LEU A 8 -12.71 -13.41 14.21
CA LEU A 8 -12.39 -13.01 15.58
C LEU A 8 -13.65 -12.58 16.35
N ASN A 9 -14.72 -12.24 15.61
CA ASN A 9 -16.06 -12.01 16.16
C ASN A 9 -17.12 -12.42 15.13
N GLN A 10 -18.39 -12.47 15.56
CA GLN A 10 -19.50 -12.93 14.73
C GLN A 10 -19.88 -11.99 13.57
N ASN A 11 -19.51 -10.70 13.67
CA ASN A 11 -19.82 -9.68 12.65
C ASN A 11 -18.76 -9.62 11.55
N ALA A 12 -17.61 -10.26 11.73
CA ALA A 12 -16.53 -10.27 10.74
C ALA A 12 -16.97 -10.96 9.45
N LEU A 13 -16.66 -10.36 8.31
CA LEU A 13 -16.95 -10.90 6.98
C LEU A 13 -15.73 -11.61 6.40
N ILE A 14 -15.96 -12.80 5.83
CA ILE A 14 -14.92 -13.53 5.11
C ILE A 14 -14.63 -12.81 3.79
N PRO A 15 -13.35 -12.61 3.41
CA PRO A 15 -12.97 -11.94 2.16
C PRO A 15 -13.59 -12.60 0.94
N GLN A 16 -14.13 -11.82 0.03
CA GLN A 16 -14.82 -12.30 -1.17
C GLN A 16 -14.28 -11.63 -2.43
N ARG A 17 -14.25 -12.39 -3.53
CA ARG A 17 -13.91 -11.84 -4.84
C ARG A 17 -15.13 -11.14 -5.44
N GLY A 18 -14.91 -9.98 -6.07
CA GLY A 18 -15.96 -9.24 -6.75
C GLY A 18 -16.49 -9.95 -8.02
N SER A 19 -15.70 -10.85 -8.61
CA SER A 19 -16.05 -11.70 -9.75
C SER A 19 -15.26 -13.02 -9.71
N ALA A 20 -15.68 -13.99 -10.52
CA ALA A 20 -15.02 -15.30 -10.59
C ALA A 20 -13.52 -15.22 -10.97
N CYS A 21 -13.13 -14.21 -11.77
CA CYS A 21 -11.77 -14.01 -12.24
C CYS A 21 -11.02 -12.88 -11.50
N ALA A 22 -11.63 -12.27 -10.48
CA ALA A 22 -10.93 -11.26 -9.68
C ALA A 22 -9.74 -11.88 -8.93
N ALA A 23 -8.57 -11.24 -8.99
CA ALA A 23 -7.39 -11.66 -8.24
C ALA A 23 -7.50 -11.27 -6.76
N GLY A 24 -8.11 -10.12 -6.48
CA GLY A 24 -8.26 -9.57 -5.13
C GLY A 24 -9.53 -10.05 -4.43
N TYR A 25 -9.40 -10.24 -3.13
CA TYR A 25 -10.49 -10.53 -2.19
C TYR A 25 -10.77 -9.28 -1.38
N ASP A 26 -11.98 -8.75 -1.43
CA ASP A 26 -12.38 -7.56 -0.68
C ASP A 26 -12.22 -7.79 0.84
N LEU A 27 -11.58 -6.84 1.53
CA LEU A 27 -11.49 -6.75 2.98
C LEU A 27 -12.51 -5.72 3.47
N TYR A 28 -13.23 -6.08 4.53
CA TYR A 28 -14.35 -5.31 5.05
C TYR A 28 -14.00 -4.65 6.38
N ALA A 29 -14.50 -3.45 6.61
CA ALA A 29 -14.39 -2.77 7.91
C ALA A 29 -15.25 -3.50 8.95
N ASN A 30 -14.61 -4.11 9.95
CA ASN A 30 -15.28 -4.71 11.09
C ASN A 30 -15.24 -3.73 12.27
N ILE A 31 -16.13 -2.76 12.21
CA ILE A 31 -16.31 -1.68 13.18
C ILE A 31 -17.79 -1.63 13.60
N GLU A 32 -18.06 -1.13 14.79
CA GLU A 32 -19.44 -0.98 15.31
C GLU A 32 -20.06 0.35 14.90
N GLU A 33 -19.25 1.41 14.90
CA GLU A 33 -19.65 2.77 14.56
C GLU A 33 -18.82 3.30 13.39
N GLU A 34 -19.31 4.33 12.71
CA GLU A 34 -18.60 5.00 11.64
C GLU A 34 -17.27 5.61 12.11
N VAL A 35 -16.24 5.46 11.29
CA VAL A 35 -14.92 6.05 11.53
C VAL A 35 -14.69 7.19 10.57
N THR A 36 -14.50 8.39 11.12
CA THR A 36 -14.18 9.61 10.36
C THR A 36 -12.65 9.70 10.17
N ILE A 37 -12.24 9.97 8.95
CA ILE A 37 -10.83 10.20 8.58
C ILE A 37 -10.71 11.61 8.01
N GLU A 38 -10.15 12.50 8.79
CA GLU A 38 -9.92 13.89 8.39
C GLU A 38 -8.92 13.99 7.21
N PRO A 39 -8.91 15.12 6.48
CA PRO A 39 -7.95 15.37 5.43
C PRO A 39 -6.50 15.08 5.87
N PHE A 40 -5.78 14.32 5.06
CA PHE A 40 -4.38 13.93 5.26
C PHE A 40 -4.09 13.09 6.50
N CYS A 41 -5.13 12.67 7.24
CA CYS A 41 -5.03 11.81 8.41
C CYS A 41 -5.08 10.32 8.08
N VAL A 42 -4.79 9.50 9.09
CA VAL A 42 -4.75 8.05 9.01
C VAL A 42 -5.65 7.46 10.08
N ALA A 43 -6.44 6.45 9.72
CA ALA A 43 -7.17 5.62 10.67
C ALA A 43 -6.84 4.15 10.48
N LYS A 44 -6.70 3.41 11.58
CA LYS A 44 -6.46 1.98 11.57
C LYS A 44 -7.79 1.25 11.76
N ILE A 45 -8.19 0.47 10.75
CA ILE A 45 -9.48 -0.21 10.68
C ILE A 45 -9.26 -1.71 10.79
N GLY A 46 -9.95 -2.36 11.74
CA GLY A 46 -9.97 -3.81 11.88
C GLY A 46 -10.84 -4.48 10.82
N THR A 47 -10.47 -5.69 10.43
CA THR A 47 -11.28 -6.54 9.54
C THR A 47 -11.99 -7.67 10.28
N GLY A 48 -11.67 -7.87 11.55
CA GLY A 48 -12.23 -8.94 12.38
C GLY A 48 -11.82 -10.34 11.96
N ILE A 49 -10.80 -10.49 11.11
CA ILE A 49 -10.32 -11.80 10.67
C ILE A 49 -8.81 -11.98 10.89
N SER A 50 -8.44 -13.22 11.08
CA SER A 50 -7.07 -13.73 11.03
C SER A 50 -7.01 -14.83 9.98
N ILE A 51 -5.88 -14.95 9.27
CA ILE A 51 -5.68 -15.95 8.21
C ILE A 51 -4.42 -16.77 8.45
N GLU A 52 -4.39 -17.96 7.89
CA GLU A 52 -3.22 -18.84 7.87
C GLU A 52 -2.80 -19.03 6.41
N ILE A 53 -1.75 -18.35 6.02
CA ILE A 53 -1.19 -18.43 4.67
C ILE A 53 -0.19 -19.58 4.61
N VAL A 54 -0.17 -20.27 3.48
CA VAL A 54 0.76 -21.39 3.23
C VAL A 54 2.18 -20.83 3.04
N ASP A 55 3.18 -21.55 3.55
CA ASP A 55 4.60 -21.22 3.38
C ASP A 55 4.96 -20.99 1.90
N GLY A 56 5.83 -20.04 1.63
CA GLY A 56 6.20 -19.61 0.28
C GLY A 56 5.23 -18.61 -0.35
N TYR A 57 4.19 -18.20 0.41
CA TYR A 57 3.24 -17.16 0.00
C TYR A 57 3.07 -16.12 1.08
N PHE A 58 2.64 -14.93 0.68
CA PHE A 58 2.25 -13.86 1.59
C PHE A 58 0.95 -13.22 1.12
N GLY A 59 0.28 -12.52 2.03
CA GLY A 59 -0.89 -11.70 1.72
C GLY A 59 -0.49 -10.28 1.41
N ALA A 60 -0.78 -9.80 0.20
CA ALA A 60 -0.57 -8.42 -0.19
C ALA A 60 -1.89 -7.66 -0.09
N VAL A 61 -1.94 -6.62 0.76
CA VAL A 61 -3.10 -5.77 0.96
C VAL A 61 -2.95 -4.52 0.11
N PHE A 62 -3.76 -4.43 -0.93
CA PHE A 62 -3.77 -3.33 -1.91
C PHE A 62 -4.95 -2.38 -1.70
N ALA A 63 -4.77 -1.17 -2.21
CA ALA A 63 -5.88 -0.24 -2.36
C ALA A 63 -6.95 -0.79 -3.32
N ARG A 64 -8.22 -0.43 -3.08
CA ARG A 64 -9.28 -0.60 -4.06
C ARG A 64 -9.28 0.63 -4.98
N SER A 65 -9.26 0.41 -6.29
CA SER A 65 -9.17 1.49 -7.30
C SER A 65 -10.24 2.57 -7.11
N GLY A 66 -11.48 2.16 -6.81
CA GLY A 66 -12.58 3.10 -6.59
C GLY A 66 -12.37 4.00 -5.37
N LEU A 67 -11.87 3.47 -4.25
CA LEU A 67 -11.57 4.26 -3.07
C LEU A 67 -10.36 5.18 -3.30
N ALA A 68 -9.27 4.64 -3.84
CA ALA A 68 -8.05 5.40 -4.06
C ALA A 68 -8.27 6.55 -5.07
N THR A 69 -8.87 6.24 -6.24
CA THR A 69 -9.00 7.21 -7.33
C THR A 69 -10.09 8.25 -7.09
N LYS A 70 -11.25 7.81 -6.55
CA LYS A 70 -12.42 8.71 -6.41
C LYS A 70 -12.49 9.41 -5.06
N GLN A 71 -11.95 8.78 -4.02
CA GLN A 71 -12.07 9.28 -2.64
C GLN A 71 -10.74 9.65 -2.00
N GLY A 72 -9.61 9.31 -2.62
CA GLY A 72 -8.29 9.54 -2.05
C GLY A 72 -7.98 8.64 -0.85
N LEU A 73 -8.72 7.53 -0.66
CA LEU A 73 -8.52 6.59 0.44
C LEU A 73 -7.70 5.39 -0.02
N ARG A 74 -6.57 5.15 0.62
CA ARG A 74 -5.68 4.02 0.34
C ARG A 74 -4.99 3.51 1.61
N PRO A 75 -4.45 2.27 1.60
CA PRO A 75 -3.55 1.85 2.67
C PRO A 75 -2.35 2.80 2.79
N SER A 76 -2.01 3.22 4.01
CA SER A 76 -0.93 4.18 4.28
C SER A 76 0.45 3.64 3.92
N ASN A 77 0.64 2.34 4.00
CA ASN A 77 1.86 1.61 3.63
C ASN A 77 1.92 1.23 2.14
N CYS A 78 1.04 1.77 1.30
CA CYS A 78 0.87 1.48 -0.13
C CYS A 78 0.51 0.03 -0.42
N VAL A 79 1.28 -0.95 0.07
CA VAL A 79 0.98 -2.39 0.09
C VAL A 79 1.25 -2.91 1.49
N GLY A 80 0.23 -3.47 2.13
CA GLY A 80 0.40 -4.20 3.38
C GLY A 80 0.96 -5.59 3.11
N VAL A 81 1.92 -6.04 3.91
CA VAL A 81 2.47 -7.40 3.83
C VAL A 81 1.96 -8.20 5.03
N ILE A 82 1.32 -9.33 4.75
CA ILE A 82 0.86 -10.30 5.74
C ILE A 82 1.68 -11.57 5.58
N ASP A 83 2.58 -11.80 6.51
CA ASP A 83 3.47 -12.95 6.49
C ASP A 83 2.72 -14.28 6.72
N SER A 84 3.29 -15.39 6.24
CA SER A 84 2.67 -16.72 6.36
C SER A 84 2.53 -17.18 7.82
N ASP A 85 3.41 -16.71 8.70
CA ASP A 85 3.40 -17.03 10.15
C ASP A 85 2.61 -16.02 11.00
N TYR A 86 2.09 -14.92 10.40
CA TYR A 86 1.26 -13.97 11.13
C TYR A 86 -0.11 -14.56 11.47
N ARG A 87 -0.51 -14.48 12.74
CA ARG A 87 -1.81 -15.00 13.26
C ARG A 87 -2.67 -13.94 13.93
N GLY A 88 -2.22 -12.68 13.89
CA GLY A 88 -3.00 -11.55 14.39
C GLY A 88 -4.14 -11.14 13.46
N GLU A 89 -4.94 -10.19 13.89
CA GLU A 89 -5.97 -9.59 13.07
C GLU A 89 -5.37 -8.84 11.88
N ILE A 90 -5.95 -9.02 10.69
CA ILE A 90 -5.62 -8.18 9.54
C ILE A 90 -6.22 -6.79 9.79
N MET A 91 -5.34 -5.80 9.96
CA MET A 91 -5.71 -4.40 10.13
C MET A 91 -5.34 -3.62 8.87
N VAL A 92 -6.21 -2.71 8.45
CA VAL A 92 -5.93 -1.80 7.33
C VAL A 92 -5.75 -0.39 7.86
N SER A 93 -4.55 0.16 7.72
CA SER A 93 -4.27 1.56 8.04
C SER A 93 -4.63 2.41 6.82
N LEU A 94 -5.80 3.05 6.84
CA LEU A 94 -6.29 3.88 5.74
C LEU A 94 -5.80 5.32 5.89
N ARG A 95 -5.21 5.85 4.83
CA ARG A 95 -4.85 7.26 4.69
C ARG A 95 -5.86 7.97 3.79
N ASN A 96 -6.30 9.15 4.20
CA ASN A 96 -7.05 10.07 3.39
C ASN A 96 -6.10 11.10 2.75
N ASP A 97 -5.82 10.96 1.46
CA ASP A 97 -4.97 11.90 0.69
C ASP A 97 -5.78 13.05 0.09
N SER A 98 -7.07 13.17 0.39
CA SER A 98 -7.93 14.24 -0.12
C SER A 98 -8.08 15.38 0.89
N ALA A 99 -8.53 16.54 0.41
CA ALA A 99 -8.87 17.71 1.23
C ALA A 99 -10.28 17.62 1.85
N VAL A 100 -10.97 16.47 1.72
CA VAL A 100 -12.34 16.27 2.20
C VAL A 100 -12.35 15.16 3.23
N THR A 101 -12.99 15.39 4.38
CA THR A 101 -13.26 14.37 5.40
C THR A 101 -13.94 13.15 4.79
N ARG A 102 -13.48 11.96 5.13
CA ARG A 102 -14.03 10.69 4.67
C ARG A 102 -14.61 9.91 5.84
N VAL A 103 -15.65 9.16 5.58
CA VAL A 103 -16.31 8.31 6.58
C VAL A 103 -16.25 6.87 6.08
N ILE A 104 -15.89 5.97 6.97
CA ILE A 104 -15.93 4.52 6.77
C ILE A 104 -17.07 4.00 7.63
N SER A 105 -18.03 3.36 7.00
CA SER A 105 -19.16 2.72 7.68
C SER A 105 -18.88 1.22 7.93
N PRO A 106 -19.58 0.59 8.89
CA PRO A 106 -19.49 -0.85 9.11
C PRO A 106 -19.73 -1.65 7.82
N ASN A 107 -18.89 -2.67 7.59
CA ASN A 107 -18.89 -3.52 6.40
C ASN A 107 -18.49 -2.85 5.07
N ASP A 108 -18.00 -1.63 5.10
CA ASP A 108 -17.40 -1.04 3.90
C ASP A 108 -16.21 -1.87 3.42
N ARG A 109 -16.08 -1.97 2.09
CA ARG A 109 -14.94 -2.63 1.46
C ARG A 109 -13.77 -1.65 1.41
N ILE A 110 -12.81 -1.81 2.32
CA ILE A 110 -11.73 -0.84 2.58
C ILE A 110 -10.40 -1.11 1.87
N ALA A 111 -10.16 -2.36 1.50
CA ALA A 111 -8.96 -2.80 0.80
C ALA A 111 -9.25 -4.10 0.04
N GLN A 112 -8.25 -4.64 -0.64
CA GLN A 112 -8.30 -5.96 -1.25
C GLN A 112 -7.03 -6.75 -0.92
N LEU A 113 -7.22 -8.04 -0.62
CA LEU A 113 -6.16 -9.00 -0.32
C LEU A 113 -5.86 -9.85 -1.57
N VAL A 114 -4.60 -9.97 -1.92
CA VAL A 114 -4.11 -10.90 -2.96
C VAL A 114 -3.08 -11.82 -2.33
N ILE A 115 -3.16 -13.12 -2.59
CA ILE A 115 -2.14 -14.09 -2.15
C ILE A 115 -1.11 -14.25 -3.25
N LEU A 116 0.15 -13.96 -2.93
CA LEU A 116 1.27 -13.97 -3.87
C LEU A 116 2.40 -14.87 -3.38
N PRO A 117 3.10 -15.57 -4.28
CA PRO A 117 4.32 -16.29 -3.92
C PRO A 117 5.47 -15.31 -3.70
N TYR A 118 6.45 -15.71 -2.89
CA TYR A 118 7.72 -15.00 -2.75
C TYR A 118 8.90 -15.97 -2.80
N GLN A 119 10.08 -15.43 -3.08
CA GLN A 119 11.33 -16.18 -3.01
C GLN A 119 12.02 -15.85 -1.69
N ALA A 120 12.23 -16.85 -0.85
CA ALA A 120 13.14 -16.72 0.28
C ALA A 120 14.57 -16.70 -0.26
N VAL A 121 15.33 -15.67 0.07
CA VAL A 121 16.71 -15.48 -0.37
C VAL A 121 17.62 -15.30 0.82
N GLU A 122 18.88 -15.69 0.67
CA GLU A 122 19.94 -15.36 1.59
C GLU A 122 20.78 -14.23 0.97
N PHE A 123 21.08 -13.21 1.75
CA PHE A 123 21.96 -12.12 1.32
C PHE A 123 23.40 -12.49 1.62
N ASN A 124 24.25 -12.49 0.59
CA ASN A 124 25.68 -12.68 0.71
C ASN A 124 26.37 -11.33 0.51
N GLU A 125 27.04 -10.84 1.57
CA GLU A 125 27.80 -9.60 1.52
C GLU A 125 29.06 -9.81 0.65
N VAL A 126 29.25 -8.91 -0.31
CA VAL A 126 30.40 -8.90 -1.23
C VAL A 126 30.99 -7.50 -1.27
N GLU A 127 32.29 -7.39 -1.59
CA GLU A 127 32.95 -6.10 -1.72
C GLU A 127 32.57 -5.38 -3.03
N GLU A 128 32.30 -6.14 -4.11
CA GLU A 128 31.93 -5.60 -5.41
C GLU A 128 30.81 -6.41 -6.05
N LEU A 129 29.93 -5.72 -6.78
CA LEU A 129 28.90 -6.33 -7.61
C LEU A 129 29.40 -6.44 -9.05
N SER A 130 28.84 -7.36 -9.81
CA SER A 130 29.16 -7.49 -11.24
C SER A 130 28.70 -6.28 -12.05
N ASP A 131 29.51 -5.89 -13.04
CA ASP A 131 29.17 -4.82 -13.97
C ASP A 131 27.94 -5.15 -14.81
N THR A 132 27.14 -4.11 -15.10
CA THR A 132 25.99 -4.21 -16.01
C THR A 132 25.96 -3.01 -16.97
N GLN A 133 25.28 -3.16 -18.10
CA GLN A 133 25.11 -2.05 -19.05
C GLN A 133 24.41 -0.83 -18.41
N ARG A 134 23.56 -1.03 -17.42
CA ARG A 134 22.86 0.03 -16.71
C ARG A 134 23.73 0.68 -15.63
N GLY A 135 24.64 -0.09 -15.01
CA GLY A 135 25.45 0.35 -13.88
C GLY A 135 24.60 0.96 -12.76
N GLU A 136 25.00 2.11 -12.26
CA GLU A 136 24.33 2.87 -11.19
C GLU A 136 23.16 3.74 -11.68
N GLY A 137 22.83 3.72 -12.97
CA GLY A 137 21.78 4.56 -13.56
C GLY A 137 20.39 4.30 -12.96
N GLY A 138 19.84 5.31 -12.27
CA GLY A 138 18.51 5.30 -11.63
C GLY A 138 17.71 6.56 -11.97
N PHE A 139 16.53 6.72 -11.38
CA PHE A 139 15.69 7.94 -11.35
C PHE A 139 15.57 8.67 -12.70
N GLY A 140 15.27 7.96 -13.78
CA GLY A 140 15.09 8.56 -15.11
C GLY A 140 16.33 8.58 -15.98
N SER A 141 17.41 7.86 -15.62
CA SER A 141 18.61 7.72 -16.45
C SER A 141 18.35 7.19 -17.88
N THR A 142 17.16 6.62 -18.14
CA THR A 142 16.70 6.16 -19.46
C THR A 142 15.86 7.19 -20.22
N GLY A 143 15.75 8.43 -19.71
CA GLY A 143 14.91 9.48 -20.31
C GLY A 143 13.40 9.33 -20.01
N VAL A 144 12.63 10.38 -20.26
CA VAL A 144 11.17 10.43 -20.03
C VAL A 144 10.36 10.38 -21.33
N GLY A 145 10.94 10.23 -22.49
CA GLY A 145 10.24 10.24 -23.79
C GLY A 145 10.97 9.56 -24.91
N VAL A 146 10.31 9.43 -26.06
CA VAL A 146 10.82 8.79 -27.29
C VAL A 146 11.67 9.77 -28.14
N THR A 147 11.78 11.02 -27.72
CA THR A 147 12.60 12.05 -28.37
C THR A 147 13.50 12.71 -27.35
N ASP A 148 14.78 12.91 -27.69
CA ASP A 148 15.79 13.68 -26.96
C ASP A 148 15.42 15.19 -26.90
N SER A 149 14.25 15.53 -26.40
CA SER A 149 13.93 16.91 -26.05
C SER A 149 14.38 17.15 -24.61
N GLU A 150 15.16 18.19 -24.41
CA GLU A 150 15.72 18.60 -23.13
C GLU A 150 14.71 18.49 -21.95
N PRO A 151 15.15 18.09 -20.76
CA PRO A 151 14.23 17.83 -19.64
C PRO A 151 13.55 19.13 -19.22
N VAL A 152 12.23 19.16 -19.35
CA VAL A 152 11.32 20.23 -18.87
C VAL A 152 11.36 20.37 -17.31
N PHE A 153 12.22 19.64 -16.64
CA PHE A 153 12.31 19.60 -15.17
C PHE A 153 12.98 20.81 -14.53
N ALA A 154 13.82 21.54 -15.28
CA ALA A 154 14.55 22.69 -14.69
C ALA A 154 13.64 23.89 -14.40
N GLU A 155 12.56 24.09 -15.16
CA GLU A 155 11.64 25.22 -14.93
C GLU A 155 10.58 24.96 -13.86
N GLN A 156 10.21 23.69 -13.61
CA GLN A 156 9.22 23.37 -12.58
C GLN A 156 9.81 23.37 -11.15
N LEU A 157 11.09 23.12 -10.99
CA LEU A 157 11.75 23.20 -9.68
C LEU A 157 11.84 24.64 -9.16
N SER A 158 11.91 25.65 -10.05
CA SER A 158 11.95 27.05 -9.63
C SER A 158 10.65 27.56 -9.00
N LEU A 159 9.53 26.88 -9.23
CA LEU A 159 8.22 27.21 -8.62
C LEU A 159 8.05 26.64 -7.19
N PHE A 160 8.91 25.72 -6.79
CA PHE A 160 8.87 25.10 -5.45
C PHE A 160 9.95 25.63 -4.51
N ASP A 161 10.94 26.38 -5.01
CA ASP A 161 12.10 26.84 -4.22
C ASP A 161 11.78 27.92 -3.18
N GLU A 162 10.61 28.52 -3.18
CA GLU A 162 10.26 29.54 -2.18
C GLU A 162 9.61 29.00 -0.89
N LYS A 163 9.32 27.69 -0.79
CA LYS A 163 8.60 27.13 0.36
C LYS A 163 9.29 25.99 1.13
N TYR A 164 10.35 25.41 0.60
CA TYR A 164 10.99 24.26 1.26
C TYR A 164 12.53 24.39 1.23
N THR A 165 13.11 24.69 2.37
CA THR A 165 14.56 24.55 2.56
C THR A 165 14.87 23.09 2.88
N ILE A 166 15.49 22.36 1.96
CA ILE A 166 15.98 21.02 2.18
C ILE A 166 17.38 21.15 2.79
N SER A 167 17.53 20.83 4.08
CA SER A 167 18.85 20.62 4.67
C SER A 167 19.28 19.17 4.42
N SER A 168 20.52 18.97 4.03
CA SER A 168 21.08 17.70 3.56
C SER A 168 21.21 16.58 4.62
N ASP A 169 20.83 16.81 5.87
CA ASP A 169 21.20 15.88 6.96
C ASP A 169 20.05 15.26 7.76
N THR A 170 18.78 15.63 7.51
CA THR A 170 17.64 14.96 8.18
C THR A 170 16.33 15.21 7.44
N TYR A 171 15.68 14.16 7.00
CA TYR A 171 14.30 14.23 6.51
C TYR A 171 13.33 14.38 7.67
N THR A 172 13.00 15.60 8.05
CA THR A 172 11.91 15.85 9.00
C THR A 172 10.75 16.51 8.23
N ILE A 173 9.70 15.74 8.00
CA ILE A 173 8.44 16.29 7.51
C ILE A 173 7.61 16.64 8.75
N THR A 174 7.44 17.92 9.03
CA THR A 174 6.46 18.43 9.99
C THR A 174 5.18 18.77 9.24
N CYS A 175 4.07 18.15 9.66
CA CYS A 175 2.70 18.52 9.25
C CYS A 175 2.29 19.85 9.88
#